data_fcf56d5d8bc7c1b434fb798c070745d5
#
_entry.id   fcf56d5d8bc7c1b434fb798c070745d5
#
_cell.length_a   1.000
_cell.length_b   1.000
_cell.length_c   1.000
_cell.angle_alpha   90.00
_cell.angle_beta   90.00
_cell.angle_gamma   90.00
#
_symmetry.space_group_name_H-M   'P 1'
#
loop_
_entity.id
_entity.type
_entity.pdbx_description
1 polymer ?
#
loop_
_entity_poly.entity_id
_entity_poly.type
_entity_poly.pdbx_seq_one_letter_code
_entity_poly.pdbx_strand_id
1 'polypeptide(L)'
;MKARPDQVKFLMVAPKMVELSVYNDIPHLLIPVVTNPRKAAKALQKVVDEMENRYELFSKFGVRNIAGYNAKVEDWNAQSQEKQIPLPLIVVIVDELADLMMVASKEVEDAIIRLGQKARAAGIHMILATQRPSVDVISGLIKANVPSRVAFAVSSGTDSRTILDENGAEKLLGRGDMLFKPIDENHPVRLQGSFISDDDVERIAVSYTHL
;
A
#
# COMPACT_ATOMS: atom_id res chain seq x y z
N MET A 1 9.65 0.81 -15.33
CA MET A 1 9.62 1.49 -14.03
C MET A 1 10.74 2.51 -13.96
N LYS A 2 10.54 3.57 -13.20
CA LYS A 2 11.53 4.67 -13.14
C LYS A 2 12.25 4.73 -11.78
N ALA A 3 11.79 3.96 -10.79
CA ALA A 3 12.34 3.99 -9.44
C ALA A 3 13.26 2.80 -9.18
N ARG A 4 14.44 3.07 -8.60
CA ARG A 4 15.42 2.05 -8.20
C ARG A 4 15.07 1.45 -6.83
N PRO A 5 15.66 0.29 -6.47
CA PRO A 5 15.42 -0.37 -5.17
C PRO A 5 15.85 0.46 -3.95
N ASP A 6 16.73 1.44 -4.13
CA ASP A 6 17.14 2.39 -3.08
C ASP A 6 16.16 3.57 -2.93
N GLN A 7 15.27 3.78 -3.89
CA GLN A 7 14.26 4.84 -3.89
C GLN A 7 12.89 4.38 -3.43
N VAL A 8 12.52 3.13 -3.75
CA VAL A 8 11.21 2.54 -3.39
C VAL A 8 11.39 1.11 -2.93
N LYS A 9 10.76 0.77 -1.83
CA LYS A 9 10.67 -0.58 -1.30
C LYS A 9 9.21 -1.04 -1.19
N PHE A 10 9.00 -2.34 -1.36
CA PHE A 10 7.68 -2.95 -1.23
C PHE A 10 7.62 -3.92 -0.05
N LEU A 11 6.51 -3.89 0.67
CA LEU A 11 6.03 -4.99 1.48
C LEU A 11 4.78 -5.56 0.80
N MET A 12 4.84 -6.79 0.33
CA MET A 12 3.72 -7.45 -0.34
C MET A 12 3.16 -8.58 0.52
N VAL A 13 1.85 -8.60 0.66
CA VAL A 13 1.09 -9.58 1.43
C VAL A 13 0.05 -10.23 0.52
N ALA A 14 0.19 -11.53 0.27
CA ALA A 14 -0.69 -12.32 -0.58
C ALA A 14 -1.04 -13.65 0.09
N PRO A 15 -2.09 -13.72 0.92
CA PRO A 15 -2.44 -14.94 1.66
C PRO A 15 -2.72 -16.14 0.77
N LYS A 16 -3.14 -15.92 -0.47
CA LYS A 16 -3.48 -16.98 -1.45
C LYS A 16 -2.30 -17.51 -2.26
N MET A 17 -1.06 -17.10 -1.97
CA MET A 17 0.21 -17.59 -2.54
C MET A 17 0.40 -17.47 -4.07
N VAL A 18 -0.64 -17.30 -4.88
CA VAL A 18 -0.54 -17.45 -6.34
C VAL A 18 -0.24 -16.12 -7.04
N GLU A 19 -0.88 -15.03 -6.59
CA GLU A 19 -0.98 -13.79 -7.38
C GLU A 19 0.24 -12.89 -7.31
N LEU A 20 0.94 -12.80 -6.16
CA LEU A 20 2.12 -11.95 -6.00
C LEU A 20 3.45 -12.70 -5.92
N SER A 21 3.46 -14.03 -5.99
CA SER A 21 4.68 -14.84 -5.89
C SER A 21 5.68 -14.58 -7.03
N VAL A 22 5.21 -14.17 -8.19
CA VAL A 22 6.03 -13.77 -9.34
C VAL A 22 6.99 -12.62 -9.01
N TYR A 23 6.71 -11.84 -7.98
CA TYR A 23 7.54 -10.71 -7.55
C TYR A 23 8.59 -11.07 -6.48
N ASN A 24 8.69 -12.34 -6.04
CA ASN A 24 9.58 -12.71 -4.92
C ASN A 24 11.05 -12.38 -5.13
N ASP A 25 11.50 -12.29 -6.37
CA ASP A 25 12.92 -12.08 -6.69
C ASP A 25 13.26 -10.62 -7.03
N ILE A 26 12.28 -9.70 -7.00
CA ILE A 26 12.59 -8.30 -7.29
C ILE A 26 13.34 -7.63 -6.13
N PRO A 27 14.41 -6.85 -6.42
CA PRO A 27 15.25 -6.24 -5.37
C PRO A 27 14.55 -5.13 -4.57
N HIS A 28 13.35 -4.75 -4.99
CA HIS A 28 12.53 -3.76 -4.29
C HIS A 28 11.83 -4.31 -3.05
N LEU A 29 11.72 -5.64 -2.87
CA LEU A 29 11.09 -6.22 -1.69
C LEU A 29 11.91 -5.98 -0.43
N LEU A 30 11.23 -5.58 0.65
CA LEU A 30 11.81 -5.53 1.99
C LEU A 30 12.07 -6.94 2.56
N ILE A 31 11.12 -7.83 2.32
CA ILE A 31 11.14 -9.26 2.68
C ILE A 31 10.40 -10.03 1.58
N PRO A 32 10.60 -11.33 1.44
CA PRO A 32 9.80 -12.16 0.53
C PRO A 32 8.31 -11.96 0.75
N VAL A 33 7.49 -12.15 -0.29
CA VAL A 33 6.03 -11.99 -0.22
C VAL A 33 5.47 -12.78 0.96
N VAL A 34 4.73 -12.10 1.83
CA VAL A 34 4.19 -12.68 3.06
C VAL A 34 2.88 -13.39 2.75
N THR A 35 2.84 -14.70 2.95
CA THR A 35 1.67 -15.53 2.63
C THR A 35 0.88 -15.96 3.86
N ASN A 36 1.47 -15.91 5.05
CA ASN A 36 0.80 -16.30 6.29
C ASN A 36 0.15 -15.08 6.96
N PRO A 37 -1.16 -15.10 7.25
CA PRO A 37 -1.88 -13.96 7.83
C PRO A 37 -1.33 -13.46 9.17
N ARG A 38 -0.89 -14.36 10.07
CA ARG A 38 -0.29 -13.97 11.35
C ARG A 38 1.07 -13.31 11.17
N LYS A 39 1.86 -13.79 10.20
CA LYS A 39 3.13 -13.13 9.83
C LYS A 39 2.87 -11.77 9.18
N ALA A 40 1.79 -11.65 8.40
CA ALA A 40 1.38 -10.38 7.79
C ALA A 40 1.02 -9.33 8.85
N ALA A 41 0.25 -9.70 9.89
CA ALA A 41 -0.05 -8.79 11.00
C ALA A 41 1.25 -8.27 11.68
N LYS A 42 2.22 -9.18 11.93
CA LYS A 42 3.53 -8.79 12.46
C LYS A 42 4.34 -7.90 11.50
N ALA A 43 4.28 -8.18 10.20
CA ALA A 43 4.96 -7.36 9.19
C ALA A 43 4.35 -5.95 9.13
N LEU A 44 3.03 -5.81 9.19
CA LEU A 44 2.36 -4.50 9.30
C LEU A 44 2.79 -3.74 10.56
N GLN A 45 2.89 -4.43 11.71
CA GLN A 45 3.41 -3.81 12.94
C GLN A 45 4.84 -3.33 12.76
N LYS A 46 5.71 -4.09 12.06
CA LYS A 46 7.08 -3.65 11.74
C LYS A 46 7.12 -2.40 10.85
N VAL A 47 6.15 -2.23 9.95
CA VAL A 47 6.03 -0.98 9.18
C VAL A 47 5.62 0.19 10.09
N VAL A 48 4.77 -0.05 11.09
CA VAL A 48 4.45 0.96 12.11
C VAL A 48 5.69 1.34 12.90
N ASP A 49 6.49 0.35 13.36
CA ASP A 49 7.74 0.60 14.08
C ASP A 49 8.71 1.44 13.20
N GLU A 50 8.84 1.11 11.91
CA GLU A 50 9.66 1.89 10.97
C GLU A 50 9.15 3.31 10.78
N MET A 51 7.85 3.51 10.71
CA MET A 51 7.25 4.84 10.68
C MET A 51 7.65 5.67 11.90
N GLU A 52 7.56 5.11 13.10
CA GLU A 52 7.95 5.79 14.33
C GLU A 52 9.47 6.12 14.35
N ASN A 53 10.31 5.18 13.93
CA ASN A 53 11.76 5.40 13.77
C ASN A 53 12.05 6.57 12.82
N ARG A 54 11.32 6.67 11.71
CA ARG A 54 11.47 7.80 10.77
C ARG A 54 11.10 9.12 11.41
N TYR A 55 10.04 9.18 12.22
CA TYR A 55 9.68 10.39 12.95
C TYR A 55 10.76 10.80 13.97
N GLU A 56 11.40 9.84 14.64
CA GLU A 56 12.53 10.15 15.51
C GLU A 56 13.71 10.75 14.72
N LEU A 57 14.02 10.20 13.54
CA LEU A 57 15.03 10.75 12.65
C LEU A 57 14.67 12.17 12.19
N PHE A 58 13.40 12.40 11.79
CA PHE A 58 12.93 13.71 11.38
C PHE A 58 13.09 14.75 12.50
N SER A 59 12.77 14.35 13.74
CA SER A 59 12.98 15.21 14.91
C SER A 59 14.45 15.54 15.11
N LYS A 60 15.36 14.57 15.04
CA LYS A 60 16.81 14.78 15.18
C LYS A 60 17.37 15.72 14.11
N PHE A 61 16.87 15.61 12.88
CA PHE A 61 17.31 16.45 11.76
C PHE A 61 16.50 17.76 11.63
N GLY A 62 15.52 18.01 12.49
CA GLY A 62 14.68 19.21 12.45
C GLY A 62 13.90 19.34 11.15
N VAL A 63 13.36 18.23 10.65
CA VAL A 63 12.53 18.16 9.43
C VAL A 63 11.14 17.59 9.75
N ARG A 64 10.19 17.75 8.83
CA ARG A 64 8.79 17.34 9.05
C ARG A 64 8.36 16.13 8.23
N ASN A 65 9.15 15.73 7.24
CA ASN A 65 8.78 14.66 6.31
C ASN A 65 10.02 14.07 5.63
N ILE A 66 9.81 12.96 4.91
CA ILE A 66 10.86 12.23 4.21
C ILE A 66 11.58 13.07 3.16
N ALA A 67 10.88 13.95 2.45
CA ALA A 67 11.52 14.80 1.43
C ALA A 67 12.51 15.77 2.07
N GLY A 68 12.13 16.43 3.17
CA GLY A 68 13.02 17.29 3.93
C GLY A 68 14.20 16.54 4.53
N TYR A 69 13.98 15.30 5.03
CA TYR A 69 15.07 14.46 5.52
C TYR A 69 16.05 14.11 4.40
N ASN A 70 15.58 13.60 3.28
CA ASN A 70 16.44 13.21 2.16
C ASN A 70 17.21 14.38 1.58
N ALA A 71 16.61 15.57 1.47
CA ALA A 71 17.33 16.78 1.05
C ALA A 71 18.48 17.13 2.00
N LYS A 72 18.24 17.07 3.33
CA LYS A 72 19.33 17.28 4.30
C LYS A 72 20.42 16.23 4.25
N VAL A 73 20.05 14.97 3.98
CA VAL A 73 21.03 13.89 3.79
C VAL A 73 21.89 14.14 2.54
N GLU A 74 21.31 14.61 1.45
CA GLU A 74 22.04 14.99 0.24
C GLU A 74 23.03 16.13 0.53
N ASP A 75 22.60 17.20 1.20
CA ASP A 75 23.46 18.32 1.60
C ASP A 75 24.59 17.86 2.54
N TRP A 76 24.27 17.03 3.53
CA TRP A 76 25.25 16.42 4.43
C TRP A 76 26.28 15.60 3.65
N ASN A 77 25.80 14.76 2.74
CA ASN A 77 26.66 13.90 1.92
C ASN A 77 27.56 14.69 0.95
N ALA A 78 27.19 15.88 0.56
CA ALA A 78 28.02 16.76 -0.25
C ALA A 78 29.21 17.37 0.54
N GLN A 79 29.06 17.52 1.86
CA GLN A 79 30.00 18.24 2.73
C GLN A 79 30.78 17.34 3.70
N SER A 80 30.30 16.12 3.99
CA SER A 80 30.85 15.20 4.98
C SER A 80 31.51 13.98 4.34
N GLN A 81 32.53 13.45 4.99
CA GLN A 81 33.09 12.14 4.64
C GLN A 81 32.21 10.98 5.14
N GLU A 82 31.51 11.19 6.25
CA GLU A 82 30.53 10.23 6.75
C GLU A 82 29.22 10.36 5.97
N LYS A 83 28.94 9.36 5.14
CA LYS A 83 27.70 9.35 4.31
C LYS A 83 26.53 8.80 5.09
N GLN A 84 25.41 9.50 4.97
CA GLN A 84 24.10 9.06 5.45
C GLN A 84 23.32 8.44 4.28
N ILE A 85 22.43 7.49 4.58
CA ILE A 85 21.62 6.81 3.58
C ILE A 85 20.25 7.52 3.49
N PRO A 86 19.84 7.99 2.32
CA PRO A 86 18.48 8.50 2.11
C PRO A 86 17.46 7.40 2.40
N LEU A 87 16.30 7.78 2.91
CA LEU A 87 15.20 6.87 3.17
C LEU A 87 14.41 6.59 1.90
N PRO A 88 14.15 5.32 1.54
CA PRO A 88 13.26 4.99 0.43
C PRO A 88 11.79 5.24 0.81
N LEU A 89 10.94 5.46 -0.19
CA LEU A 89 9.51 5.29 -0.03
C LEU A 89 9.21 3.81 0.24
N ILE A 90 8.18 3.53 1.02
CA ILE A 90 7.69 2.19 1.26
C ILE A 90 6.24 2.10 0.77
N VAL A 91 5.94 1.11 -0.05
CA VAL A 91 4.57 0.80 -0.49
C VAL A 91 4.18 -0.56 0.08
N VAL A 92 3.18 -0.57 0.93
CA VAL A 92 2.57 -1.77 1.49
C VAL A 92 1.42 -2.19 0.60
N ILE A 93 1.43 -3.41 0.09
CA ILE A 93 0.38 -3.95 -0.77
C ILE A 93 -0.22 -5.18 -0.08
N VAL A 94 -1.52 -5.15 0.18
CA VAL A 94 -2.29 -6.28 0.71
C VAL A 94 -3.28 -6.70 -0.36
N ASP A 95 -3.11 -7.90 -0.88
CA ASP A 95 -3.92 -8.45 -1.97
C ASP A 95 -5.34 -8.86 -1.52
N GLU A 96 -5.47 -9.49 -0.34
CA GLU A 96 -6.76 -9.86 0.23
C GLU A 96 -6.83 -9.53 1.72
N LEU A 97 -7.38 -8.35 2.05
CA LEU A 97 -7.50 -7.89 3.42
C LEU A 97 -8.42 -8.79 4.27
N ALA A 98 -9.46 -9.36 3.67
CA ALA A 98 -10.41 -10.22 4.39
C ALA A 98 -9.72 -11.40 5.07
N ASP A 99 -8.74 -12.01 4.43
CA ASP A 99 -8.04 -13.17 4.99
C ASP A 99 -7.17 -12.79 6.20
N LEU A 100 -6.67 -11.57 6.25
CA LEU A 100 -5.96 -11.04 7.42
C LEU A 100 -6.94 -10.73 8.56
N MET A 101 -8.06 -10.10 8.23
CA MET A 101 -9.09 -9.72 9.21
C MET A 101 -9.73 -10.93 9.87
N MET A 102 -9.86 -12.07 9.18
CA MET A 102 -10.36 -13.33 9.76
C MET A 102 -9.44 -13.91 10.82
N VAL A 103 -8.15 -13.65 10.79
CA VAL A 103 -7.14 -14.30 11.65
C VAL A 103 -6.61 -13.39 12.73
N ALA A 104 -6.43 -12.10 12.45
CA ALA A 104 -5.79 -11.12 13.32
C ALA A 104 -6.43 -9.74 13.16
N SER A 105 -7.76 -9.68 13.22
CA SER A 105 -8.55 -8.48 12.91
C SER A 105 -8.07 -7.25 13.67
N LYS A 106 -7.93 -7.35 14.99
CA LYS A 106 -7.56 -6.23 15.84
C LYS A 106 -6.17 -5.68 15.51
N GLU A 107 -5.18 -6.56 15.43
CA GLU A 107 -3.79 -6.16 15.17
C GLU A 107 -3.62 -5.55 13.78
N VAL A 108 -4.33 -6.08 12.78
CA VAL A 108 -4.32 -5.58 11.40
C VAL A 108 -5.02 -4.23 11.32
N GLU A 109 -6.21 -4.09 11.91
CA GLU A 109 -6.96 -2.84 11.93
C GLU A 109 -6.17 -1.73 12.63
N ASP A 110 -5.64 -2.01 13.83
CA ASP A 110 -4.83 -1.04 14.60
C ASP A 110 -3.62 -0.57 13.79
N ALA A 111 -2.91 -1.47 13.11
CA ALA A 111 -1.77 -1.12 12.26
C ALA A 111 -2.18 -0.24 11.07
N ILE A 112 -3.27 -0.60 10.36
CA ILE A 112 -3.81 0.19 9.23
C ILE A 112 -4.21 1.59 9.68
N ILE A 113 -4.90 1.72 10.82
CA ILE A 113 -5.32 3.02 11.35
C ILE A 113 -4.11 3.89 11.67
N ARG A 114 -3.10 3.36 12.38
CA ARG A 114 -1.88 4.10 12.72
C ARG A 114 -1.13 4.55 11.48
N LEU A 115 -0.96 3.68 10.51
CA LEU A 115 -0.33 4.01 9.23
C LEU A 115 -1.17 5.04 8.46
N GLY A 116 -2.48 4.86 8.35
CA GLY A 116 -3.37 5.79 7.66
C GLY A 116 -3.29 7.22 8.21
N GLN A 117 -3.12 7.36 9.52
CA GLN A 117 -3.04 8.67 10.19
C GLN A 117 -1.72 9.42 9.95
N LYS A 118 -0.59 8.71 9.86
CA LYS A 118 0.73 9.34 9.95
C LYS A 118 1.72 8.93 8.87
N ALA A 119 1.50 7.85 8.14
CA ALA A 119 2.50 7.25 7.28
C ALA A 119 2.91 8.12 6.07
N ARG A 120 2.03 8.98 5.57
CA ARG A 120 2.28 9.84 4.40
C ARG A 120 3.54 10.69 4.56
N ALA A 121 3.69 11.39 5.68
CA ALA A 121 4.87 12.23 5.93
C ALA A 121 6.15 11.40 6.09
N ALA A 122 6.04 10.16 6.58
CA ALA A 122 7.13 9.21 6.67
C ALA A 122 7.48 8.53 5.33
N GLY A 123 6.75 8.82 4.25
CA GLY A 123 6.96 8.22 2.93
C GLY A 123 6.49 6.77 2.85
N ILE A 124 5.47 6.40 3.61
CA ILE A 124 4.88 5.06 3.61
C ILE A 124 3.45 5.15 3.09
N HIS A 125 3.13 4.31 2.11
CA HIS A 125 1.85 4.28 1.42
C HIS A 125 1.25 2.88 1.48
N MET A 126 -0.08 2.78 1.47
CA MET A 126 -0.79 1.49 1.52
C MET A 126 -1.73 1.34 0.33
N ILE A 127 -1.76 0.14 -0.23
CA ILE A 127 -2.76 -0.33 -1.19
C ILE A 127 -3.39 -1.57 -0.57
N LEU A 128 -4.66 -1.43 -0.16
CA LEU A 128 -5.41 -2.49 0.48
C LEU A 128 -6.50 -2.97 -0.48
N ALA A 129 -6.44 -4.23 -0.88
CA ALA A 129 -7.42 -4.83 -1.77
C ALA A 129 -8.20 -5.94 -1.05
N THR A 130 -9.42 -6.17 -1.49
CA THR A 130 -10.24 -7.29 -1.05
C THR A 130 -11.29 -7.65 -2.11
N GLN A 131 -11.57 -8.93 -2.24
CA GLN A 131 -12.67 -9.46 -3.03
C GLN A 131 -13.95 -9.63 -2.20
N ARG A 132 -13.89 -9.31 -0.89
CA ARG A 132 -15.02 -9.45 0.07
C ARG A 132 -15.34 -8.10 0.71
N PRO A 133 -16.11 -7.23 0.01
CA PRO A 133 -16.41 -5.89 0.49
C PRO A 133 -17.53 -5.92 1.55
N SER A 134 -17.23 -6.49 2.72
CA SER A 134 -18.11 -6.48 3.87
C SER A 134 -17.70 -5.43 4.90
N VAL A 135 -18.62 -5.02 5.78
CA VAL A 135 -18.36 -4.06 6.84
C VAL A 135 -17.37 -4.58 7.90
N ASP A 136 -17.24 -5.91 8.04
CA ASP A 136 -16.26 -6.54 8.92
C ASP A 136 -14.83 -6.46 8.36
N VAL A 137 -14.69 -6.30 7.05
CA VAL A 137 -13.39 -6.16 6.37
C VAL A 137 -13.07 -4.70 6.15
N ILE A 138 -14.01 -3.93 5.63
CA ILE A 138 -13.87 -2.49 5.36
C ILE A 138 -14.63 -1.73 6.44
N SER A 139 -14.08 -1.73 7.66
CA SER A 139 -14.72 -1.09 8.81
C SER A 139 -14.78 0.43 8.65
N GLY A 140 -15.67 1.07 9.42
CA GLY A 140 -15.75 2.53 9.45
C GLY A 140 -14.44 3.20 9.86
N LEU A 141 -13.66 2.55 10.74
CA LEU A 141 -12.35 3.04 11.16
C LEU A 141 -11.32 2.98 10.04
N ILE A 142 -11.28 1.87 9.27
CA ILE A 142 -10.43 1.75 8.08
C ILE A 142 -10.82 2.82 7.06
N LYS A 143 -12.12 2.97 6.76
CA LYS A 143 -12.60 3.99 5.80
C LYS A 143 -12.26 5.43 6.19
N ALA A 144 -12.26 5.73 7.48
CA ALA A 144 -11.91 7.05 8.00
C ALA A 144 -10.40 7.37 7.83
N ASN A 145 -9.55 6.35 7.82
CA ASN A 145 -8.08 6.51 7.79
C ASN A 145 -7.46 6.17 6.42
N VAL A 146 -8.22 5.50 5.55
CA VAL A 146 -7.86 5.20 4.15
C VAL A 146 -8.97 5.74 3.25
N PRO A 147 -9.01 7.05 3.03
CA PRO A 147 -10.18 7.72 2.45
C PRO A 147 -10.29 7.62 0.93
N SER A 148 -9.19 7.43 0.20
CA SER A 148 -9.22 7.23 -1.25
C SER A 148 -9.60 5.79 -1.56
N ARG A 149 -10.58 5.58 -2.44
CA ARG A 149 -11.16 4.27 -2.70
C ARG A 149 -11.36 4.01 -4.18
N VAL A 150 -11.22 2.75 -4.55
CA VAL A 150 -11.50 2.25 -5.89
C VAL A 150 -12.47 1.09 -5.76
N ALA A 151 -13.55 1.09 -6.53
CA ALA A 151 -14.43 -0.05 -6.70
C ALA A 151 -14.44 -0.49 -8.17
N PHE A 152 -14.12 -1.74 -8.39
CA PHE A 152 -14.44 -2.43 -9.64
C PHE A 152 -15.90 -2.92 -9.60
N ALA A 153 -16.35 -3.58 -10.66
CA ALA A 153 -17.70 -4.13 -10.71
C ALA A 153 -17.99 -5.06 -9.53
N VAL A 154 -19.07 -4.80 -8.83
CA VAL A 154 -19.58 -5.58 -7.70
C VAL A 154 -20.95 -6.14 -7.98
N SER A 155 -21.38 -7.16 -7.19
CA SER A 155 -22.66 -7.86 -7.44
C SER A 155 -23.89 -7.12 -6.91
N SER A 156 -23.73 -6.18 -5.98
CA SER A 156 -24.84 -5.50 -5.34
C SER A 156 -24.58 -4.03 -5.02
N GLY A 157 -25.66 -3.23 -4.95
CA GLY A 157 -25.55 -1.86 -4.45
C GLY A 157 -25.11 -1.78 -2.98
N THR A 158 -25.31 -2.83 -2.19
CA THR A 158 -24.79 -2.92 -0.81
C THR A 158 -23.27 -2.98 -0.81
N ASP A 159 -22.66 -3.78 -1.69
CA ASP A 159 -21.21 -3.85 -1.85
C ASP A 159 -20.65 -2.49 -2.30
N SER A 160 -21.31 -1.84 -3.27
CA SER A 160 -20.93 -0.50 -3.69
C SER A 160 -20.94 0.50 -2.53
N ARG A 161 -21.99 0.51 -1.72
CA ARG A 161 -22.08 1.39 -0.54
C ARG A 161 -21.03 1.05 0.52
N THR A 162 -20.70 -0.22 0.70
CA THR A 162 -19.64 -0.62 1.64
C THR A 162 -18.29 -0.04 1.24
N ILE A 163 -17.98 0.01 -0.06
CA ILE A 163 -16.70 0.54 -0.56
C ILE A 163 -16.76 2.08 -0.67
N LEU A 164 -17.75 2.62 -1.35
CA LEU A 164 -17.79 4.02 -1.82
C LEU A 164 -18.69 4.95 -0.98
N ASP A 165 -19.46 4.41 -0.05
CA ASP A 165 -20.56 5.07 0.66
C ASP A 165 -21.74 5.50 -0.27
N GLU A 166 -21.74 5.03 -1.52
CA GLU A 166 -22.76 5.32 -2.52
C GLU A 166 -22.95 4.17 -3.53
N ASN A 167 -24.06 4.15 -4.23
CA ASN A 167 -24.33 3.17 -5.27
C ASN A 167 -23.57 3.52 -6.55
N GLY A 168 -23.41 2.55 -7.44
CA GLY A 168 -22.88 2.78 -8.80
C GLY A 168 -21.92 1.68 -9.26
N ALA A 169 -21.14 1.09 -8.37
CA ALA A 169 -20.20 0.03 -8.74
C ALA A 169 -20.90 -1.26 -9.22
N GLU A 170 -22.16 -1.49 -8.82
CA GLU A 170 -23.00 -2.58 -9.32
C GLU A 170 -23.42 -2.42 -10.79
N LYS A 171 -23.21 -1.24 -11.36
CA LYS A 171 -23.53 -0.92 -12.76
C LYS A 171 -22.32 -0.93 -13.69
N LEU A 172 -21.14 -1.20 -13.14
CA LEU A 172 -19.89 -1.27 -13.91
C LEU A 172 -19.87 -2.51 -14.81
N LEU A 173 -19.21 -2.38 -15.95
CA LEU A 173 -19.18 -3.40 -17.00
C LEU A 173 -18.15 -4.50 -16.77
N GLY A 174 -17.30 -4.38 -15.73
CA GLY A 174 -16.16 -5.29 -15.52
C GLY A 174 -14.97 -4.96 -16.41
N ARG A 175 -13.98 -5.87 -16.45
CA ARG A 175 -12.77 -5.73 -17.29
C ARG A 175 -11.99 -4.43 -17.08
N GLY A 176 -11.88 -3.99 -15.84
CA GLY A 176 -11.14 -2.77 -15.49
C GLY A 176 -11.99 -1.50 -15.48
N ASP A 177 -13.30 -1.57 -15.78
CA ASP A 177 -14.21 -0.48 -15.54
C ASP A 177 -14.36 -0.26 -14.02
N MET A 178 -14.09 0.94 -13.53
CA MET A 178 -14.00 1.23 -12.11
C MET A 178 -14.55 2.61 -11.74
N LEU A 179 -14.91 2.76 -10.48
CA LEU A 179 -15.19 4.03 -9.84
C LEU A 179 -14.05 4.37 -8.88
N PHE A 180 -13.42 5.50 -9.08
CA PHE A 180 -12.37 6.03 -8.21
C PHE A 180 -12.89 7.24 -7.43
N LYS A 181 -12.83 7.15 -6.10
CA LYS A 181 -13.20 8.22 -5.18
C LYS A 181 -11.95 8.70 -4.45
N PRO A 182 -11.28 9.76 -4.95
CA PRO A 182 -10.17 10.38 -4.25
C PRO A 182 -10.65 11.13 -3.01
N ILE A 183 -9.73 11.43 -2.08
CA ILE A 183 -10.06 12.13 -0.83
C ILE A 183 -10.64 13.53 -1.05
N ASP A 184 -10.24 14.19 -2.11
CA ASP A 184 -10.60 15.60 -2.39
C ASP A 184 -11.90 15.74 -3.19
N GLU A 185 -12.55 14.63 -3.56
CA GLU A 185 -13.78 14.63 -4.37
C GLU A 185 -14.97 14.07 -3.59
N ASN A 186 -16.11 14.72 -3.72
CA ASN A 186 -17.35 14.28 -3.08
C ASN A 186 -17.97 13.06 -3.77
N HIS A 187 -17.75 12.92 -5.09
CA HIS A 187 -18.29 11.86 -5.90
C HIS A 187 -17.20 11.09 -6.64
N PRO A 188 -17.39 9.78 -6.88
CA PRO A 188 -16.40 9.00 -7.61
C PRO A 188 -16.39 9.39 -9.10
N VAL A 189 -15.21 9.29 -9.67
CA VAL A 189 -14.96 9.44 -11.11
C VAL A 189 -14.89 8.05 -11.74
N ARG A 190 -15.58 7.84 -12.86
CA ARG A 190 -15.52 6.58 -13.61
C ARG A 190 -14.28 6.57 -14.49
N LEU A 191 -13.49 5.52 -14.36
CA LEU A 191 -12.24 5.31 -15.08
C LEU A 191 -12.23 3.93 -15.73
N GLN A 192 -11.41 3.76 -16.76
CA GLN A 192 -11.14 2.48 -17.40
C GLN A 192 -9.69 2.09 -17.16
N GLY A 193 -9.49 0.99 -16.43
CA GLY A 193 -8.19 0.36 -16.26
C GLY A 193 -7.74 -0.33 -17.55
N SER A 194 -6.44 -0.24 -17.86
CA SER A 194 -5.86 -1.01 -18.96
C SER A 194 -5.79 -2.49 -18.61
N PHE A 195 -6.02 -3.33 -19.60
CA PHE A 195 -5.76 -4.77 -19.45
C PHE A 195 -4.26 -5.02 -19.39
N ILE A 196 -3.83 -5.84 -18.45
CA ILE A 196 -2.46 -6.33 -18.30
C ILE A 196 -2.55 -7.86 -18.28
N SER A 197 -1.84 -8.53 -19.20
CA SER A 197 -1.80 -9.99 -19.26
C SER A 197 -0.82 -10.58 -18.24
N ASP A 198 -0.98 -11.85 -17.91
CA ASP A 198 -0.04 -12.58 -17.04
C ASP A 198 1.38 -12.55 -17.63
N ASP A 199 1.51 -12.70 -18.96
CA ASP A 199 2.80 -12.57 -19.66
C ASP A 199 3.44 -11.18 -19.48
N ASP A 200 2.63 -10.11 -19.45
CA ASP A 200 3.13 -8.76 -19.19
C ASP A 200 3.65 -8.63 -17.76
N VAL A 201 2.94 -9.21 -16.78
CA VAL A 201 3.34 -9.25 -15.38
C VAL A 201 4.66 -9.99 -15.21
N GLU A 202 4.79 -11.19 -15.81
CA GLU A 202 6.02 -11.98 -15.76
C GLU A 202 7.20 -11.24 -16.41
N ARG A 203 7.01 -10.66 -17.60
CA ARG A 203 8.05 -9.87 -18.27
C ARG A 203 8.51 -8.68 -17.43
N ILE A 204 7.59 -8.01 -16.76
CA ILE A 204 7.91 -6.92 -15.85
C ILE A 204 8.72 -7.47 -14.68
N ALA A 205 8.27 -8.51 -13.99
CA ALA A 205 8.95 -9.09 -12.85
C ALA A 205 10.39 -9.50 -13.19
N VAL A 206 10.57 -10.23 -14.30
CA VAL A 206 11.89 -10.64 -14.80
C VAL A 206 12.78 -9.44 -15.10
N SER A 207 12.25 -8.38 -15.70
CA SER A 207 13.03 -7.16 -16.00
C SER A 207 13.59 -6.47 -14.75
N TYR A 208 13.00 -6.73 -13.59
CA TYR A 208 13.44 -6.18 -12.31
C TYR A 208 14.41 -7.06 -11.55
N THR A 209 14.47 -8.36 -11.82
CA THR A 209 15.47 -9.27 -11.24
C THR A 209 16.87 -9.04 -11.79
N HIS A 210 16.98 -8.35 -12.92
CA HIS A 210 18.24 -8.06 -13.63
C HIS A 210 18.71 -6.60 -13.47
N LEU A 211 18.11 -5.83 -12.54
CA LEU A 211 18.55 -4.49 -12.15
C LEU A 211 19.53 -4.57 -10.97
#